data_5f0fbb83ee131bf0f2bd0f14b5b9fe5c
#
_entry.id   5f0fbb83ee131bf0f2bd0f14b5b9fe5c
#
_cell.length_a   1.000
_cell.length_b   1.000
_cell.length_c   1.000
_cell.angle_alpha   90.00
_cell.angle_beta   90.00
_cell.angle_gamma   90.00
#
_symmetry.space_group_name_H-M   'P 1'
#
loop_
_entity.id
_entity.type
_entity.pdbx_description
1 polymer ?
#
loop_
_entity_poly.entity_id
_entity_poly.type
_entity_poly.pdbx_seq_one_letter_code
_entity_poly.pdbx_strand_id
1 'polypeptide(L)'
;MVFLRWMVLPLLLAPACWWGWHALHAPPPGLLLDNGAKMVWGDCWFDKPLWRPVNCGRFYTAPEQAATTPQFSLPVIHIPQPPWVGGGVATQYIAGGPGGAAWLEPAEIGFWLDWVDANDWQSDLIVYDQRGVGLSEPALDCPELRELRRELLPLPLPSEEAYRRVRDVTRACHDRLRREGHALDRFTTTRNAADAVDLMRAIGHQRWNVYGVSYGTRVALEMMRTVPDALRAVVLDSPYPPQVNAELSDAWLLQRAFELFGRICELAGRCSDSSALLTERLDNALSRVERELLRLSVRDPDNRNDLAVVYDHDDVAWLLFEAMYQWDVIPDLPGSVAALAEGRLDSAMRQLIQDSVEALLDDTISDPVASSVDCHDGGAVDLRDMRETLARYPQVADIKRYDWQYSPCRYWLSGEAPAAFRAPVESAVPALLLAGEFDPVTPPEWAEMAAETLSSGHVFVFPAIGHGVLDSHVCAAALVRTFLAQPGDPSPPACLSRL
;
A
#
# COMPACT_ATOMS: atom_id res chain seq x y z
N MET A 1 13.04 -28.02 -58.47
CA MET A 1 13.49 -26.69 -57.95
C MET A 1 12.39 -25.84 -57.31
N VAL A 2 11.22 -26.34 -57.01
CA VAL A 2 10.09 -25.59 -56.42
C VAL A 2 10.02 -25.75 -54.89
N PHE A 3 10.53 -26.86 -54.32
CA PHE A 3 10.50 -27.11 -52.86
C PHE A 3 11.45 -26.26 -52.01
N LEU A 4 12.50 -25.66 -52.59
CA LEU A 4 13.48 -24.87 -51.84
C LEU A 4 13.02 -23.42 -51.58
N ARG A 5 12.04 -22.91 -52.32
CA ARG A 5 11.54 -21.52 -52.18
C ARG A 5 10.60 -21.33 -51.00
N TRP A 6 9.93 -22.40 -50.54
CA TRP A 6 8.99 -22.32 -49.42
C TRP A 6 9.61 -22.47 -48.04
N MET A 7 10.83 -22.97 -47.93
CA MET A 7 11.57 -23.05 -46.67
C MET A 7 12.39 -21.81 -46.32
N VAL A 8 12.73 -20.96 -47.30
CA VAL A 8 13.55 -19.75 -47.07
C VAL A 8 12.70 -18.57 -46.59
N LEU A 9 11.42 -18.49 -47.00
CA LEU A 9 10.53 -17.40 -46.57
C LEU A 9 10.26 -17.37 -45.08
N PRO A 10 9.92 -18.47 -44.39
CA PRO A 10 9.73 -18.46 -42.95
C PRO A 10 11.01 -18.22 -42.17
N LEU A 11 12.17 -18.61 -42.68
CA LEU A 11 13.49 -18.37 -42.05
C LEU A 11 13.94 -16.89 -42.14
N LEU A 12 13.46 -16.14 -43.11
CA LEU A 12 13.72 -14.69 -43.22
C LEU A 12 12.66 -13.84 -42.51
N LEU A 13 11.44 -14.33 -42.36
CA LEU A 13 10.36 -13.65 -41.62
C LEU A 13 10.52 -13.73 -40.11
N ALA A 14 11.07 -14.82 -39.58
CA ALA A 14 11.28 -14.98 -38.13
C ALA A 14 12.24 -13.92 -37.52
N PRO A 15 13.42 -13.62 -38.11
CA PRO A 15 14.24 -12.52 -37.63
C PRO A 15 13.59 -11.16 -37.80
N ALA A 16 12.87 -10.90 -38.91
CA ALA A 16 12.20 -9.62 -39.11
C ALA A 16 11.04 -9.42 -38.12
N CYS A 17 10.27 -10.45 -37.81
CA CYS A 17 9.24 -10.42 -36.76
C CYS A 17 9.89 -10.23 -35.39
N TRP A 18 11.00 -10.90 -35.12
CA TRP A 18 11.73 -10.77 -33.85
C TRP A 18 12.32 -9.35 -33.68
N TRP A 19 12.96 -8.80 -34.72
CA TRP A 19 13.45 -7.41 -34.71
C TRP A 19 12.31 -6.40 -34.59
N GLY A 20 11.21 -6.60 -35.28
CA GLY A 20 10.01 -5.77 -35.19
C GLY A 20 9.42 -5.79 -33.79
N TRP A 21 9.33 -6.96 -33.20
CA TRP A 21 8.85 -7.13 -31.81
C TRP A 21 9.73 -6.38 -30.80
N HIS A 22 11.06 -6.58 -30.85
CA HIS A 22 11.99 -5.89 -29.95
C HIS A 22 12.01 -4.36 -30.16
N ALA A 23 11.90 -3.90 -31.37
CA ALA A 23 11.85 -2.46 -31.66
C ALA A 23 10.57 -1.79 -31.14
N LEU A 24 9.43 -2.51 -31.14
CA LEU A 24 8.15 -2.03 -30.65
C LEU A 24 8.07 -1.97 -29.11
N HIS A 25 8.91 -2.74 -28.41
CA HIS A 25 8.90 -2.87 -26.96
C HIS A 25 10.19 -2.40 -26.29
N ALA A 26 11.05 -1.72 -27.07
CA ALA A 26 12.24 -1.10 -26.50
C ALA A 26 11.84 0.01 -25.50
N PRO A 27 12.59 0.17 -24.40
CA PRO A 27 12.30 1.26 -23.48
C PRO A 27 12.50 2.61 -24.17
N PRO A 28 11.75 3.64 -23.78
CA PRO A 28 12.03 5.00 -24.21
C PRO A 28 13.44 5.42 -23.77
N PRO A 29 14.08 6.39 -24.45
CA PRO A 29 15.42 6.83 -24.09
C PRO A 29 15.41 7.41 -22.67
N GLY A 30 16.31 6.92 -21.79
CA GLY A 30 16.53 7.54 -20.49
C GLY A 30 17.15 8.92 -20.65
N LEU A 31 16.60 9.93 -19.98
CA LEU A 31 17.03 11.32 -20.04
C LEU A 31 17.75 11.73 -18.77
N LEU A 32 18.67 12.69 -18.90
CA LEU A 32 19.21 13.50 -17.81
C LEU A 32 18.42 14.81 -17.76
N LEU A 33 17.79 15.09 -16.63
CA LEU A 33 17.04 16.32 -16.40
C LEU A 33 17.95 17.48 -15.96
N ASP A 34 17.49 18.72 -16.08
CA ASP A 34 18.25 19.92 -15.71
C ASP A 34 18.57 19.96 -14.21
N ASN A 35 17.74 19.33 -13.36
CA ASN A 35 17.97 19.21 -11.92
C ASN A 35 18.96 18.08 -11.56
N GLY A 36 19.49 17.35 -12.55
CA GLY A 36 20.43 16.26 -12.35
C GLY A 36 19.82 14.89 -12.08
N ALA A 37 18.50 14.77 -12.03
CA ALA A 37 17.83 13.46 -12.01
C ALA A 37 17.99 12.77 -13.37
N LYS A 38 18.11 11.43 -13.38
CA LYS A 38 18.31 10.68 -14.64
C LYS A 38 17.76 9.27 -14.59
N MET A 39 17.29 8.78 -15.73
CA MET A 39 16.95 7.37 -15.93
C MET A 39 18.06 6.65 -16.70
N VAL A 40 18.45 5.46 -16.25
CA VAL A 40 19.42 4.60 -16.90
C VAL A 40 18.83 3.21 -17.06
N TRP A 41 18.54 2.81 -18.28
CA TRP A 41 18.09 1.46 -18.60
C TRP A 41 19.26 0.48 -18.63
N GLY A 42 19.01 -0.76 -18.22
CA GLY A 42 20.02 -1.81 -18.12
C GLY A 42 19.42 -3.21 -18.15
N ASP A 43 20.24 -4.17 -17.78
CA ASP A 43 19.78 -5.55 -17.62
C ASP A 43 18.85 -5.66 -16.41
N CYS A 44 17.86 -6.56 -16.50
CA CYS A 44 17.01 -6.87 -15.36
C CYS A 44 17.78 -7.69 -14.32
N TRP A 45 17.45 -7.49 -13.09
CA TRP A 45 18.00 -8.24 -11.93
C TRP A 45 17.29 -9.57 -11.69
N PHE A 46 16.41 -9.97 -12.59
CA PHE A 46 15.67 -11.22 -12.61
C PHE A 46 15.64 -11.82 -14.02
N ASP A 47 15.28 -13.11 -14.13
CA ASP A 47 15.12 -13.80 -15.40
C ASP A 47 13.85 -13.33 -16.10
N LYS A 48 14.00 -12.66 -17.26
CA LYS A 48 12.88 -12.15 -18.03
C LYS A 48 12.11 -13.27 -18.72
N PRO A 49 10.76 -13.26 -18.63
CA PRO A 49 9.95 -14.19 -19.41
C PRO A 49 10.09 -13.94 -20.90
N LEU A 50 10.20 -15.01 -21.70
CA LEU A 50 10.36 -14.90 -23.14
C LEU A 50 9.10 -14.39 -23.87
N TRP A 51 7.94 -14.53 -23.24
CA TRP A 51 6.65 -14.24 -23.81
C TRP A 51 6.14 -12.82 -23.55
N ARG A 52 6.74 -12.10 -22.59
CA ARG A 52 6.34 -10.74 -22.24
C ARG A 52 7.57 -9.82 -22.15
N PRO A 53 7.56 -8.70 -22.87
CA PRO A 53 8.61 -7.71 -22.77
C PRO A 53 8.56 -6.99 -21.42
N VAL A 54 9.72 -6.90 -20.76
CA VAL A 54 9.94 -6.10 -19.56
C VAL A 54 11.27 -5.38 -19.73
N ASN A 55 11.29 -4.10 -19.46
CA ASN A 55 12.50 -3.28 -19.42
C ASN A 55 12.81 -2.89 -17.99
N CYS A 56 14.07 -2.97 -17.61
CA CYS A 56 14.53 -2.66 -16.26
C CYS A 56 15.57 -1.54 -16.28
N GLY A 57 15.65 -0.79 -15.20
CA GLY A 57 16.64 0.25 -15.06
C GLY A 57 16.70 0.83 -13.67
N ARG A 58 17.52 1.86 -13.52
CA ARG A 58 17.67 2.62 -12.30
C ARG A 58 17.38 4.10 -12.54
N PHE A 59 16.48 4.64 -11.77
CA PHE A 59 16.26 6.08 -11.70
C PHE A 59 17.11 6.68 -10.58
N TYR A 60 17.92 7.65 -10.90
CA TYR A 60 18.72 8.41 -9.93
C TYR A 60 18.01 9.73 -9.66
N THR A 61 17.63 9.97 -8.41
CA THR A 61 16.91 11.19 -8.00
C THR A 61 17.76 12.44 -8.20
N ALA A 62 17.14 13.62 -8.17
CA ALA A 62 17.91 14.85 -8.19
C ALA A 62 18.88 14.93 -6.98
N PRO A 63 20.14 15.37 -7.19
CA PRO A 63 21.08 15.56 -6.09
C PRO A 63 20.56 16.65 -5.16
N GLU A 64 20.58 16.37 -3.86
CA GLU A 64 20.21 17.38 -2.87
C GLU A 64 21.42 18.20 -2.47
N GLN A 65 21.24 19.51 -2.20
CA GLN A 65 22.32 20.48 -2.03
C GLN A 65 23.24 20.23 -0.83
N ALA A 66 22.85 19.40 0.13
CA ALA A 66 23.75 18.96 1.20
C ALA A 66 24.62 17.80 0.73
N ALA A 67 25.68 18.10 0.03
CA ALA A 67 26.54 17.24 -0.78
C ALA A 67 27.23 16.03 -0.09
N THR A 68 26.86 15.66 1.10
CA THR A 68 27.40 14.46 1.80
C THR A 68 26.52 13.23 1.64
N THR A 69 25.29 13.38 1.16
CA THR A 69 24.35 12.26 1.00
C THR A 69 24.27 11.87 -0.48
N PRO A 70 24.45 10.59 -0.82
CA PRO A 70 24.34 10.13 -2.21
C PRO A 70 22.91 10.35 -2.76
N GLN A 71 22.81 10.49 -4.09
CA GLN A 71 21.52 10.38 -4.79
C GLN A 71 20.90 9.03 -4.46
N PHE A 72 19.57 8.99 -4.36
CA PHE A 72 18.88 7.71 -4.32
C PHE A 72 18.91 7.07 -5.70
N SER A 73 19.07 5.75 -5.72
CA SER A 73 18.98 4.91 -6.92
C SER A 73 17.75 4.03 -6.76
N LEU A 74 16.70 4.29 -7.53
CA LEU A 74 15.42 3.60 -7.44
C LEU A 74 15.32 2.57 -8.56
N PRO A 75 14.99 1.29 -8.29
CA PRO A 75 14.74 0.31 -9.31
C PRO A 75 13.45 0.65 -10.06
N VAL A 76 13.45 0.46 -11.36
CA VAL A 76 12.31 0.73 -12.22
C VAL A 76 12.09 -0.43 -13.16
N ILE A 77 10.86 -0.90 -13.25
CA ILE A 77 10.40 -1.76 -14.34
C ILE A 77 9.42 -0.99 -15.23
N HIS A 78 9.54 -1.24 -16.53
CA HIS A 78 8.60 -0.80 -17.54
C HIS A 78 8.03 -2.03 -18.23
N ILE A 79 6.72 -2.23 -18.13
CA ILE A 79 5.98 -3.28 -18.81
C ILE A 79 5.23 -2.64 -19.98
N PRO A 80 5.80 -2.67 -21.18
CA PRO A 80 5.21 -2.00 -22.35
C PRO A 80 3.98 -2.74 -22.86
N GLN A 81 3.01 -1.98 -23.35
CA GLN A 81 1.89 -2.49 -24.12
C GLN A 81 2.12 -2.24 -25.62
N PRO A 82 1.54 -3.06 -26.50
CA PRO A 82 1.61 -2.81 -27.93
C PRO A 82 1.09 -1.41 -28.28
N PRO A 83 1.73 -0.67 -29.24
CA PRO A 83 1.39 0.73 -29.54
C PRO A 83 -0.06 0.96 -30.00
N TRP A 84 -0.76 -0.10 -30.46
CA TRP A 84 -2.17 -0.05 -30.85
C TRP A 84 -3.13 -0.30 -29.67
N VAL A 85 -2.60 -0.51 -28.46
CA VAL A 85 -3.34 -0.66 -27.20
C VAL A 85 -3.12 0.60 -26.37
N GLY A 86 -4.15 1.15 -25.78
CA GLY A 86 -4.05 2.25 -24.78
C GLY A 86 -3.58 3.61 -25.27
N GLY A 87 -3.34 3.81 -26.59
CA GLY A 87 -3.00 5.12 -27.15
C GLY A 87 -1.62 5.67 -26.75
N GLY A 88 -0.69 4.84 -26.23
CA GLY A 88 0.68 5.21 -25.91
C GLY A 88 0.86 6.08 -24.67
N VAL A 89 -0.15 6.18 -23.80
CA VAL A 89 -0.05 6.89 -22.50
C VAL A 89 0.36 5.90 -21.43
N ALA A 90 1.47 6.16 -20.73
CA ALA A 90 1.92 5.33 -19.62
C ALA A 90 1.10 5.59 -18.33
N THR A 91 1.01 4.58 -17.51
CA THR A 91 0.51 4.68 -16.13
C THR A 91 1.64 4.41 -15.16
N GLN A 92 1.85 5.31 -14.22
CA GLN A 92 2.78 5.17 -13.11
C GLN A 92 2.05 4.59 -11.91
N TYR A 93 2.53 3.47 -11.41
CA TYR A 93 2.08 2.90 -10.15
C TYR A 93 2.85 3.50 -8.98
N ILE A 94 2.13 3.84 -7.90
CA ILE A 94 2.70 4.35 -6.66
C ILE A 94 2.24 3.47 -5.50
N ALA A 95 3.18 2.77 -4.89
CA ALA A 95 2.93 1.84 -3.79
C ALA A 95 2.43 2.53 -2.52
N GLY A 96 1.73 1.77 -1.69
CA GLY A 96 1.22 2.17 -0.39
C GLY A 96 2.26 2.12 0.74
N GLY A 97 1.79 1.95 1.93
CA GLY A 97 2.50 1.98 3.21
C GLY A 97 2.06 3.18 4.06
N PRO A 98 2.92 4.21 4.32
CA PRO A 98 4.24 4.49 3.72
C PRO A 98 5.29 3.43 4.04
N GLY A 99 6.35 3.42 3.27
CA GLY A 99 7.45 2.47 3.46
C GLY A 99 7.26 1.12 2.79
N GLY A 100 6.16 0.89 2.06
CA GLY A 100 5.94 -0.35 1.30
C GLY A 100 6.78 -0.41 0.03
N ALA A 101 7.43 -1.56 -0.21
CA ALA A 101 8.08 -1.88 -1.46
C ALA A 101 7.05 -2.21 -2.56
N ALA A 102 7.43 -2.04 -3.81
CA ALA A 102 6.56 -2.31 -4.95
C ALA A 102 6.72 -3.74 -5.52
N TRP A 103 7.17 -4.70 -4.70
CA TRP A 103 7.36 -6.12 -5.06
C TRP A 103 8.20 -6.32 -6.31
N LEU A 104 9.37 -5.69 -6.33
CA LEU A 104 10.33 -5.78 -7.44
C LEU A 104 11.42 -6.82 -7.22
N GLU A 105 11.40 -7.56 -6.12
CA GLU A 105 12.31 -8.67 -5.86
C GLU A 105 12.18 -9.75 -6.94
N PRO A 106 13.26 -10.49 -7.24
CA PRO A 106 13.23 -11.52 -8.29
C PRO A 106 12.14 -12.58 -8.12
N ALA A 107 11.77 -12.90 -6.88
CA ALA A 107 10.72 -13.86 -6.57
C ALA A 107 9.30 -13.32 -6.78
N GLU A 108 9.14 -11.99 -6.77
CA GLU A 108 7.84 -11.31 -6.73
C GLU A 108 7.45 -10.69 -8.07
N ILE A 109 8.40 -10.53 -8.98
CA ILE A 109 8.15 -9.87 -10.27
C ILE A 109 7.01 -10.50 -11.07
N GLY A 110 6.76 -11.80 -10.86
CA GLY A 110 5.65 -12.54 -11.46
C GLY A 110 4.30 -11.92 -11.15
N PHE A 111 4.14 -11.33 -9.96
CA PHE A 111 2.91 -10.63 -9.56
C PHE A 111 2.52 -9.56 -10.59
N TRP A 112 3.45 -8.68 -10.98
CA TRP A 112 3.14 -7.60 -11.91
C TRP A 112 2.76 -8.08 -13.30
N LEU A 113 3.36 -9.19 -13.76
CA LEU A 113 3.05 -9.77 -15.07
C LEU A 113 1.65 -10.37 -15.07
N ASP A 114 1.32 -11.11 -14.02
CA ASP A 114 -0.01 -11.69 -13.82
C ASP A 114 -1.06 -10.60 -13.59
N TRP A 115 -0.70 -9.55 -12.84
CA TRP A 115 -1.57 -8.41 -12.55
C TRP A 115 -1.99 -7.66 -13.82
N VAL A 116 -1.03 -7.39 -14.73
CA VAL A 116 -1.32 -6.74 -16.02
C VAL A 116 -2.27 -7.58 -16.86
N ASP A 117 -2.11 -8.91 -16.85
CA ASP A 117 -2.98 -9.83 -17.60
C ASP A 117 -4.35 -9.98 -16.94
N ALA A 118 -4.41 -10.15 -15.62
CA ALA A 118 -5.65 -10.30 -14.86
C ALA A 118 -6.56 -9.06 -14.97
N ASN A 119 -5.97 -7.87 -14.99
CA ASN A 119 -6.67 -6.60 -15.10
C ASN A 119 -6.89 -6.14 -16.56
N ASP A 120 -6.45 -6.94 -17.57
CA ASP A 120 -6.48 -6.55 -18.99
C ASP A 120 -5.96 -5.11 -19.18
N TRP A 121 -4.78 -4.83 -18.61
CA TRP A 121 -4.22 -3.49 -18.50
C TRP A 121 -3.81 -2.95 -19.87
N GLN A 122 -4.30 -1.77 -20.23
CA GLN A 122 -4.25 -1.25 -21.61
C GLN A 122 -3.21 -0.16 -21.83
N SER A 123 -2.38 0.18 -20.85
CA SER A 123 -1.31 1.19 -20.96
C SER A 123 0.04 0.63 -20.55
N ASP A 124 1.13 1.24 -20.99
CA ASP A 124 2.43 0.95 -20.42
C ASP A 124 2.37 1.12 -18.90
N LEU A 125 2.94 0.19 -18.15
CA LEU A 125 2.99 0.26 -16.70
C LEU A 125 4.42 0.53 -16.24
N ILE A 126 4.59 1.58 -15.45
CA ILE A 126 5.85 1.94 -14.80
C ILE A 126 5.70 1.67 -13.31
N VAL A 127 6.49 0.73 -12.79
CA VAL A 127 6.54 0.38 -11.37
C VAL A 127 7.95 0.65 -10.85
N TYR A 128 8.05 1.17 -9.65
CA TYR A 128 9.34 1.50 -9.03
C TYR A 128 9.23 1.44 -7.50
N ASP A 129 10.32 1.13 -6.82
CA ASP A 129 10.41 1.31 -5.39
C ASP A 129 10.68 2.78 -5.06
N GLN A 130 9.91 3.32 -4.10
CA GLN A 130 10.13 4.67 -3.60
C GLN A 130 11.49 4.75 -2.86
N ARG A 131 11.95 5.96 -2.54
CA ARG A 131 13.20 6.13 -1.80
C ARG A 131 13.18 5.39 -0.46
N GLY A 132 14.24 4.66 -0.18
CA GLY A 132 14.46 4.01 1.10
C GLY A 132 13.79 2.64 1.28
N VAL A 133 13.05 2.14 0.29
CA VAL A 133 12.32 0.88 0.39
C VAL A 133 12.77 -0.13 -0.67
N GLY A 134 12.51 -1.39 -0.41
CA GLY A 134 12.77 -2.49 -1.35
C GLY A 134 14.19 -2.50 -1.90
N LEU A 135 14.32 -2.54 -3.22
CA LEU A 135 15.61 -2.54 -3.92
C LEU A 135 16.20 -1.13 -4.15
N SER A 136 15.64 -0.08 -3.55
CA SER A 136 16.20 1.28 -3.61
C SER A 136 17.52 1.38 -2.83
N GLU A 137 18.41 2.25 -3.28
CA GLU A 137 19.70 2.49 -2.64
C GLU A 137 19.85 3.98 -2.28
N PRO A 138 20.09 4.28 -0.98
CA PRO A 138 20.06 3.37 0.14
C PRO A 138 18.63 2.91 0.48
N ALA A 139 18.47 1.65 0.89
CA ALA A 139 17.29 1.18 1.60
C ALA A 139 17.49 1.37 3.11
N LEU A 140 16.39 1.62 3.83
CA LEU A 140 16.41 1.72 5.28
C LEU A 140 15.67 0.52 5.89
N ASP A 141 16.27 -0.09 6.91
CA ASP A 141 15.67 -1.21 7.61
C ASP A 141 16.00 -1.18 9.11
N CYS A 142 15.10 -1.79 9.90
CA CYS A 142 15.27 -2.04 11.33
C CYS A 142 15.18 -3.53 11.64
N PRO A 143 16.15 -4.36 11.23
CA PRO A 143 16.11 -5.80 11.47
C PRO A 143 16.01 -6.14 12.96
N GLU A 144 16.56 -5.30 13.84
CA GLU A 144 16.43 -5.41 15.29
C GLU A 144 14.98 -5.30 15.78
N LEU A 145 14.12 -4.59 15.08
CA LEU A 145 12.71 -4.49 15.42
C LEU A 145 11.95 -5.76 15.02
N ARG A 146 12.22 -6.31 13.84
CA ARG A 146 11.67 -7.57 13.37
C ARG A 146 12.09 -8.74 14.29
N GLU A 147 13.34 -8.75 14.72
CA GLU A 147 13.83 -9.76 15.68
C GLU A 147 13.11 -9.62 17.03
N LEU A 148 12.92 -8.39 17.53
CA LEU A 148 12.15 -8.16 18.76
C LEU A 148 10.69 -8.62 18.60
N ARG A 149 10.02 -8.31 17.48
CA ARG A 149 8.65 -8.77 17.22
C ARG A 149 8.58 -10.30 17.32
N ARG A 150 9.52 -11.02 16.69
CA ARG A 150 9.60 -12.48 16.78
C ARG A 150 9.83 -12.97 18.23
N GLU A 151 10.68 -12.29 19.00
CA GLU A 151 10.92 -12.62 20.42
C GLU A 151 9.66 -12.42 21.27
N LEU A 152 8.85 -11.40 20.98
CA LEU A 152 7.67 -11.07 21.76
C LEU A 152 6.49 -12.03 21.52
N LEU A 153 6.33 -12.57 20.31
CA LEU A 153 5.20 -13.44 19.94
C LEU A 153 4.86 -14.55 20.95
N PRO A 154 5.82 -15.31 21.54
CA PRO A 154 5.53 -16.37 22.49
C PRO A 154 5.31 -15.89 23.91
N LEU A 155 5.47 -14.60 24.20
CA LEU A 155 5.52 -14.08 25.56
C LEU A 155 4.16 -13.50 25.99
N PRO A 156 3.62 -13.92 27.14
CA PRO A 156 2.41 -13.35 27.71
C PRO A 156 2.73 -12.04 28.44
N LEU A 157 3.13 -11.04 27.70
CA LEU A 157 3.50 -9.73 28.26
C LEU A 157 2.28 -8.81 28.36
N PRO A 158 2.22 -7.97 29.40
CA PRO A 158 1.30 -6.83 29.37
C PRO A 158 1.57 -5.93 28.18
N SER A 159 0.52 -5.43 27.51
CA SER A 159 0.62 -4.55 26.33
C SER A 159 1.58 -3.38 26.57
N GLU A 160 1.53 -2.71 27.72
CA GLU A 160 2.43 -1.61 28.08
C GLU A 160 3.93 -2.01 28.00
N GLU A 161 4.26 -3.20 28.47
CA GLU A 161 5.65 -3.70 28.45
C GLU A 161 6.09 -4.00 27.02
N ALA A 162 5.22 -4.61 26.19
CA ALA A 162 5.49 -4.90 24.80
C ALA A 162 5.73 -3.59 24.02
N TYR A 163 4.82 -2.61 24.12
CA TYR A 163 4.97 -1.29 23.49
C TYR A 163 6.22 -0.55 23.95
N ARG A 164 6.56 -0.63 25.23
CA ARG A 164 7.78 -0.03 25.75
C ARG A 164 9.04 -0.63 25.12
N ARG A 165 9.11 -1.94 24.96
CA ARG A 165 10.24 -2.63 24.31
C ARG A 165 10.32 -2.27 22.83
N VAL A 166 9.20 -2.25 22.12
CA VAL A 166 9.11 -1.83 20.71
C VAL A 166 9.65 -0.40 20.56
N ARG A 167 9.19 0.56 21.39
CA ARG A 167 9.70 1.93 21.39
C ARG A 167 11.22 1.98 21.60
N ASP A 168 11.74 1.23 22.57
CA ASP A 168 13.17 1.29 22.91
C ASP A 168 14.03 0.77 21.76
N VAL A 169 13.61 -0.29 21.08
CA VAL A 169 14.30 -0.85 19.90
C VAL A 169 14.13 0.06 18.68
N THR A 170 12.93 0.60 18.44
CA THR A 170 12.69 1.58 17.36
C THR A 170 13.57 2.82 17.53
N ARG A 171 13.73 3.31 18.77
CA ARG A 171 14.64 4.41 19.08
C ARG A 171 16.09 4.04 18.82
N ALA A 172 16.51 2.84 19.19
CA ALA A 172 17.87 2.36 18.92
C ALA A 172 18.16 2.27 17.42
N CYS A 173 17.18 1.80 16.61
CA CYS A 173 17.24 1.81 15.14
C CYS A 173 17.39 3.24 14.61
N HIS A 174 16.53 4.17 15.01
CA HIS A 174 16.64 5.59 14.66
C HIS A 174 18.05 6.15 14.91
N ASP A 175 18.58 5.93 16.11
CA ASP A 175 19.90 6.42 16.51
C ASP A 175 21.04 5.75 15.72
N ARG A 176 20.87 4.46 15.32
CA ARG A 176 21.81 3.75 14.45
C ARG A 176 21.81 4.37 13.06
N LEU A 177 20.64 4.50 12.42
CA LEU A 177 20.51 5.08 11.08
C LEU A 177 21.11 6.50 11.00
N ARG A 178 20.88 7.31 12.01
CA ARG A 178 21.49 8.66 12.08
C ARG A 178 23.00 8.62 12.23
N ARG A 179 23.55 7.70 13.03
CA ARG A 179 25.01 7.52 13.16
C ARG A 179 25.66 7.01 11.86
N GLU A 180 24.92 6.23 11.07
CA GLU A 180 25.31 5.74 9.74
C GLU A 180 25.23 6.86 8.67
N GLY A 181 24.71 8.02 9.04
CA GLY A 181 24.65 9.20 8.16
C GLY A 181 23.36 9.32 7.33
N HIS A 182 22.35 8.50 7.61
CA HIS A 182 21.07 8.63 6.93
C HIS A 182 20.30 9.87 7.41
N ALA A 183 19.91 10.71 6.46
CA ALA A 183 19.12 11.92 6.70
C ALA A 183 17.62 11.55 6.66
N LEU A 184 17.06 11.22 7.83
CA LEU A 184 15.67 10.71 7.94
C LEU A 184 14.61 11.74 7.52
N ASP A 185 14.94 13.04 7.58
CA ASP A 185 14.11 14.15 7.10
C ASP A 185 13.97 14.22 5.57
N ARG A 186 14.64 13.34 4.83
CA ARG A 186 14.51 13.24 3.37
C ARG A 186 13.40 12.28 2.92
N PHE A 187 12.81 11.55 3.83
CA PHE A 187 11.72 10.62 3.56
C PHE A 187 10.38 11.28 3.90
N THR A 188 9.78 11.92 2.90
CA THR A 188 8.53 12.69 3.02
C THR A 188 7.67 12.51 1.78
N THR A 189 6.36 12.69 1.90
CA THR A 189 5.44 12.61 0.74
C THR A 189 5.80 13.61 -0.35
N THR A 190 6.17 14.83 0.00
CA THR A 190 6.58 15.84 -1.00
C THR A 190 7.82 15.40 -1.79
N ARG A 191 8.77 14.72 -1.15
CA ARG A 191 9.95 14.17 -1.84
C ARG A 191 9.60 12.98 -2.72
N ASN A 192 8.75 12.07 -2.24
CA ASN A 192 8.27 10.95 -3.04
C ASN A 192 7.51 11.43 -4.28
N ALA A 193 6.67 12.47 -4.14
CA ALA A 193 5.98 13.07 -5.27
C ALA A 193 6.93 13.71 -6.29
N ALA A 194 7.98 14.40 -5.81
CA ALA A 194 9.00 14.99 -6.70
C ALA A 194 9.78 13.90 -7.46
N ASP A 195 10.19 12.82 -6.78
CA ASP A 195 10.86 11.68 -7.43
C ASP A 195 9.96 11.01 -8.48
N ALA A 196 8.67 10.81 -8.16
CA ALA A 196 7.69 10.24 -9.08
C ALA A 196 7.56 11.07 -10.37
N VAL A 197 7.49 12.38 -10.23
CA VAL A 197 7.43 13.33 -11.36
C VAL A 197 8.72 13.31 -12.19
N ASP A 198 9.86 13.37 -11.51
CA ASP A 198 11.16 13.39 -12.19
C ASP A 198 11.45 12.05 -12.91
N LEU A 199 11.02 10.90 -12.31
CA LEU A 199 11.10 9.59 -12.96
C LEU A 199 10.37 9.62 -14.32
N MET A 200 9.11 10.04 -14.35
CA MET A 200 8.31 10.04 -15.58
C MET A 200 8.89 11.00 -16.64
N ARG A 201 9.38 12.15 -16.22
CA ARG A 201 10.09 13.09 -17.11
C ARG A 201 11.40 12.50 -17.62
N ALA A 202 12.16 11.80 -16.77
CA ALA A 202 13.41 11.15 -17.16
C ALA A 202 13.21 9.94 -18.08
N ILE A 203 12.02 9.34 -18.08
CA ILE A 203 11.61 8.35 -19.09
C ILE A 203 11.16 9.03 -20.40
N GLY A 204 10.87 10.34 -20.38
CA GLY A 204 10.47 11.11 -21.56
C GLY A 204 8.98 11.42 -21.66
N HIS A 205 8.19 11.08 -20.66
CA HIS A 205 6.77 11.40 -20.63
C HIS A 205 6.52 12.85 -20.22
N GLN A 206 5.72 13.56 -21.03
CA GLN A 206 5.28 14.92 -20.73
C GLN A 206 3.93 14.90 -19.99
N ARG A 207 3.13 13.88 -20.25
CA ARG A 207 1.81 13.68 -19.64
C ARG A 207 1.53 12.19 -19.51
N TRP A 208 1.09 11.77 -18.30
CA TRP A 208 0.87 10.36 -17.98
C TRP A 208 -0.32 10.17 -17.03
N ASN A 209 -0.71 8.92 -16.81
CA ASN A 209 -1.67 8.54 -15.79
C ASN A 209 -0.93 8.14 -14.50
N VAL A 210 -1.60 8.30 -13.36
CA VAL A 210 -1.12 7.81 -12.07
C VAL A 210 -2.14 6.82 -11.51
N TYR A 211 -1.67 5.71 -10.97
CA TYR A 211 -2.43 4.78 -10.15
C TYR A 211 -1.73 4.65 -8.79
N GLY A 212 -2.31 5.27 -7.78
CA GLY A 212 -1.83 5.20 -6.39
C GLY A 212 -2.75 4.36 -5.54
N VAL A 213 -2.17 3.58 -4.63
CA VAL A 213 -2.91 2.75 -3.67
C VAL A 213 -2.57 3.20 -2.26
N SER A 214 -3.58 3.34 -1.36
CA SER A 214 -3.35 3.63 0.05
C SER A 214 -2.50 4.91 0.23
N TYR A 215 -1.36 4.86 0.92
CA TYR A 215 -0.41 5.98 1.00
C TYR A 215 0.01 6.51 -0.39
N GLY A 216 0.12 5.66 -1.40
CA GLY A 216 0.42 6.07 -2.78
C GLY A 216 -0.58 7.09 -3.33
N THR A 217 -1.81 7.10 -2.83
CA THR A 217 -2.83 8.12 -3.18
C THR A 217 -2.49 9.48 -2.61
N ARG A 218 -1.88 9.55 -1.40
CA ARG A 218 -1.38 10.81 -0.81
C ARG A 218 -0.26 11.40 -1.65
N VAL A 219 0.66 10.57 -2.16
CA VAL A 219 1.69 10.99 -3.12
C VAL A 219 1.07 11.49 -4.41
N ALA A 220 0.07 10.77 -4.96
CA ALA A 220 -0.64 11.17 -6.17
C ALA A 220 -1.40 12.51 -5.97
N LEU A 221 -2.04 12.72 -4.82
CA LEU A 221 -2.69 13.99 -4.46
C LEU A 221 -1.68 15.15 -4.40
N GLU A 222 -0.49 14.93 -3.86
CA GLU A 222 0.58 15.95 -3.87
C GLU A 222 1.07 16.24 -5.30
N MET A 223 1.12 15.24 -6.20
CA MET A 223 1.39 15.45 -7.62
C MET A 223 0.27 16.27 -8.29
N MET A 224 -1.01 16.00 -7.96
CA MET A 224 -2.15 16.77 -8.45
C MET A 224 -2.10 18.24 -8.01
N ARG A 225 -1.52 18.52 -6.83
CA ARG A 225 -1.31 19.88 -6.32
C ARG A 225 -0.16 20.59 -7.04
N THR A 226 0.95 19.87 -7.28
CA THR A 226 2.21 20.50 -7.69
C THR A 226 2.45 20.51 -9.20
N VAL A 227 1.94 19.53 -9.95
CA VAL A 227 2.14 19.37 -11.39
C VAL A 227 0.86 18.92 -12.13
N PRO A 228 -0.30 19.55 -11.92
CA PRO A 228 -1.57 19.11 -12.51
C PRO A 228 -1.51 18.97 -14.03
N ASP A 229 -0.79 19.85 -14.73
CA ASP A 229 -0.69 19.84 -16.20
C ASP A 229 0.02 18.62 -16.76
N ALA A 230 0.87 17.97 -15.96
CA ALA A 230 1.56 16.75 -16.34
C ALA A 230 0.71 15.48 -16.20
N LEU A 231 -0.41 15.58 -15.47
CA LEU A 231 -1.29 14.44 -15.20
C LEU A 231 -2.44 14.41 -16.19
N ARG A 232 -2.66 13.25 -16.84
CA ARG A 232 -3.79 13.04 -17.73
C ARG A 232 -5.02 12.54 -16.97
N ALA A 233 -4.82 11.61 -16.06
CA ALA A 233 -5.82 11.03 -15.19
C ALA A 233 -5.15 10.43 -13.95
N VAL A 234 -5.87 10.39 -12.84
CA VAL A 234 -5.39 9.82 -11.58
C VAL A 234 -6.42 8.82 -11.05
N VAL A 235 -5.98 7.63 -10.70
CA VAL A 235 -6.75 6.65 -9.94
C VAL A 235 -6.22 6.65 -8.52
N LEU A 236 -7.11 6.90 -7.57
CA LEU A 236 -6.86 6.91 -6.14
C LEU A 236 -7.60 5.72 -5.54
N ASP A 237 -6.88 4.62 -5.31
CA ASP A 237 -7.44 3.40 -4.73
C ASP A 237 -7.21 3.39 -3.22
N SER A 238 -8.28 3.35 -2.46
CA SER A 238 -8.25 3.47 -1.00
C SER A 238 -7.59 4.79 -0.56
N PRO A 239 -8.24 5.95 -0.81
CA PRO A 239 -7.63 7.27 -0.69
C PRO A 239 -7.22 7.66 0.73
N TYR A 240 -5.98 8.17 0.87
CA TYR A 240 -5.43 8.73 2.10
C TYR A 240 -5.13 10.23 1.92
N PRO A 241 -6.12 11.12 2.17
CA PRO A 241 -5.97 12.55 1.91
C PRO A 241 -5.02 13.23 2.90
N PRO A 242 -4.29 14.31 2.48
CA PRO A 242 -3.24 14.93 3.28
C PRO A 242 -3.75 15.61 4.56
N GLN A 243 -5.03 15.98 4.62
CA GLN A 243 -5.64 16.60 5.81
C GLN A 243 -5.92 15.62 6.95
N VAL A 244 -5.81 14.32 6.69
CA VAL A 244 -5.98 13.30 7.72
C VAL A 244 -4.67 13.08 8.47
N ASN A 245 -4.76 13.05 9.79
CA ASN A 245 -3.70 12.55 10.67
C ASN A 245 -4.04 11.13 11.08
N ALA A 246 -3.23 10.14 10.68
CA ALA A 246 -3.47 8.73 10.95
C ALA A 246 -3.56 8.45 12.46
N GLU A 247 -2.58 8.91 13.25
CA GLU A 247 -2.56 8.66 14.70
C GLU A 247 -3.83 9.16 15.41
N LEU A 248 -4.36 10.33 15.03
CA LEU A 248 -5.61 10.84 15.61
C LEU A 248 -6.86 10.10 15.12
N SER A 249 -6.78 9.49 13.94
CA SER A 249 -7.90 8.77 13.33
C SER A 249 -8.04 7.34 13.82
N ASP A 250 -6.97 6.73 14.29
CA ASP A 250 -6.88 5.31 14.63
C ASP A 250 -7.98 4.81 15.58
N ALA A 251 -8.30 5.58 16.65
CA ALA A 251 -9.35 5.18 17.57
C ALA A 251 -10.74 5.16 16.92
N TRP A 252 -11.01 6.11 16.02
CA TRP A 252 -12.22 6.13 15.21
C TRP A 252 -12.25 4.97 14.22
N LEU A 253 -11.14 4.70 13.55
CA LEU A 253 -11.03 3.61 12.58
C LEU A 253 -11.30 2.26 13.24
N LEU A 254 -10.71 2.01 14.39
CA LEU A 254 -10.93 0.77 15.16
C LEU A 254 -12.39 0.65 15.63
N GLN A 255 -12.97 1.74 16.15
CA GLN A 255 -14.38 1.77 16.55
C GLN A 255 -15.30 1.47 15.34
N ARG A 256 -15.03 2.12 14.18
CA ARG A 256 -15.76 1.90 12.93
C ARG A 256 -15.67 0.44 12.48
N ALA A 257 -14.50 -0.17 12.57
CA ALA A 257 -14.30 -1.58 12.20
C ALA A 257 -15.19 -2.50 13.07
N PHE A 258 -15.28 -2.26 14.37
CA PHE A 258 -16.17 -3.05 15.24
C PHE A 258 -17.66 -2.84 14.91
N GLU A 259 -18.06 -1.62 14.56
CA GLU A 259 -19.43 -1.32 14.11
C GLU A 259 -19.74 -2.02 12.78
N LEU A 260 -18.81 -2.03 11.84
CA LEU A 260 -18.93 -2.75 10.56
C LEU A 260 -18.96 -4.27 10.76
N PHE A 261 -18.16 -4.80 11.70
CA PHE A 261 -18.24 -6.21 12.04
C PHE A 261 -19.67 -6.61 12.44
N GLY A 262 -20.34 -5.80 13.27
CA GLY A 262 -21.74 -6.02 13.63
C GLY A 262 -22.71 -6.05 12.43
N ARG A 263 -22.31 -5.52 11.28
CA ARG A 263 -23.14 -5.42 10.06
C ARG A 263 -22.70 -6.35 8.93
N ILE A 264 -21.69 -7.20 9.14
CA ILE A 264 -21.15 -8.07 8.07
C ILE A 264 -22.25 -8.92 7.43
N CYS A 265 -23.14 -9.53 8.22
CA CYS A 265 -24.21 -10.37 7.68
C CYS A 265 -25.19 -9.58 6.82
N GLU A 266 -25.49 -8.34 7.19
CA GLU A 266 -26.35 -7.45 6.41
C GLU A 266 -25.68 -7.03 5.10
N LEU A 267 -24.41 -6.59 5.16
CA LEU A 267 -23.70 -5.99 4.05
C LEU A 267 -23.12 -7.02 3.08
N ALA A 268 -22.56 -8.11 3.61
CA ALA A 268 -21.98 -9.17 2.77
C ALA A 268 -22.99 -10.24 2.34
N GLY A 269 -24.18 -10.29 2.95
CA GLY A 269 -25.30 -11.17 2.53
C GLY A 269 -25.05 -12.67 2.66
N ARG A 270 -24.00 -13.10 3.39
CA ARG A 270 -23.60 -14.51 3.52
C ARG A 270 -23.99 -15.18 4.83
N CYS A 271 -24.56 -14.45 5.75
CA CYS A 271 -25.06 -14.96 7.04
C CYS A 271 -26.39 -14.26 7.40
N SER A 272 -27.06 -14.79 8.42
CA SER A 272 -28.39 -14.31 8.86
C SER A 272 -28.41 -13.77 10.28
N ASP A 273 -27.26 -13.66 10.93
CA ASP A 273 -27.16 -13.16 12.30
C ASP A 273 -27.49 -11.66 12.35
N SER A 274 -28.19 -11.26 13.39
CA SER A 274 -28.47 -9.83 13.61
C SER A 274 -27.22 -9.09 14.07
N SER A 275 -27.16 -7.79 13.80
CA SER A 275 -26.08 -6.92 14.26
C SER A 275 -25.86 -7.03 15.79
N ALA A 276 -26.93 -7.02 16.57
CA ALA A 276 -26.85 -7.18 18.03
C ALA A 276 -26.20 -8.51 18.44
N LEU A 277 -26.52 -9.60 17.75
CA LEU A 277 -25.92 -10.91 18.03
C LEU A 277 -24.44 -10.97 17.67
N LEU A 278 -24.04 -10.36 16.54
CA LEU A 278 -22.63 -10.29 16.14
C LEU A 278 -21.82 -9.46 17.13
N THR A 279 -22.34 -8.30 17.56
CA THR A 279 -21.68 -7.48 18.58
C THR A 279 -21.54 -8.22 19.90
N GLU A 280 -22.59 -8.92 20.36
CA GLU A 280 -22.53 -9.75 21.56
C GLU A 280 -21.47 -10.87 21.45
N ARG A 281 -21.37 -11.52 20.29
CA ARG A 281 -20.34 -12.55 20.05
C ARG A 281 -18.94 -11.98 20.06
N LEU A 282 -18.74 -10.81 19.47
CA LEU A 282 -17.46 -10.10 19.50
C LEU A 282 -17.06 -9.79 20.94
N ASP A 283 -17.94 -9.18 21.72
CA ASP A 283 -17.70 -8.86 23.13
C ASP A 283 -17.37 -10.12 23.96
N ASN A 284 -18.08 -11.22 23.70
CA ASN A 284 -17.83 -12.50 24.37
C ASN A 284 -16.49 -13.11 23.96
N ALA A 285 -16.09 -13.01 22.69
CA ALA A 285 -14.80 -13.51 22.20
C ALA A 285 -13.64 -12.72 22.82
N LEU A 286 -13.70 -11.40 22.78
CA LEU A 286 -12.68 -10.53 23.37
C LEU A 286 -12.59 -10.72 24.89
N SER A 287 -13.72 -10.71 25.61
CA SER A 287 -13.76 -10.98 27.06
C SER A 287 -13.26 -12.36 27.44
N ARG A 288 -13.41 -13.37 26.56
CA ARG A 288 -12.85 -14.69 26.78
C ARG A 288 -11.33 -14.66 26.72
N VAL A 289 -10.76 -14.05 25.68
CA VAL A 289 -9.31 -13.97 25.49
C VAL A 289 -8.66 -13.13 26.60
N GLU A 290 -9.35 -12.11 27.11
CA GLU A 290 -8.89 -11.35 28.28
C GLU A 290 -8.74 -12.25 29.53
N ARG A 291 -9.65 -13.21 29.72
CA ARG A 291 -9.58 -14.17 30.86
C ARG A 291 -8.61 -15.31 30.63
N GLU A 292 -8.44 -15.74 29.38
CA GLU A 292 -7.64 -16.89 29.01
C GLU A 292 -6.94 -16.62 27.68
N LEU A 293 -5.64 -16.31 27.75
CA LEU A 293 -4.83 -15.98 26.57
C LEU A 293 -4.91 -17.08 25.51
N LEU A 294 -5.05 -16.66 24.26
CA LEU A 294 -5.01 -17.57 23.11
C LEU A 294 -3.57 -18.02 22.86
N ARG A 295 -3.34 -19.34 22.86
CA ARG A 295 -2.02 -19.95 22.66
C ARG A 295 -2.07 -20.95 21.53
N LEU A 296 -1.19 -20.79 20.54
CA LEU A 296 -1.08 -21.71 19.42
C LEU A 296 0.33 -21.72 18.84
N SER A 297 0.53 -22.50 17.80
CA SER A 297 1.75 -22.50 16.99
C SER A 297 1.39 -22.16 15.55
N VAL A 298 2.22 -21.32 14.92
CA VAL A 298 2.18 -20.96 13.51
C VAL A 298 3.49 -21.39 12.84
N ARG A 299 3.57 -21.24 11.51
CA ARG A 299 4.83 -21.43 10.77
C ARG A 299 5.60 -20.12 10.71
N ASP A 300 6.85 -20.13 11.13
CA ASP A 300 7.77 -19.01 10.95
C ASP A 300 7.99 -18.80 9.44
N PRO A 301 7.73 -17.59 8.89
CA PRO A 301 7.85 -17.32 7.47
C PRO A 301 9.27 -17.55 6.93
N ASP A 302 10.30 -17.25 7.73
CA ASP A 302 11.69 -17.29 7.27
C ASP A 302 12.26 -18.71 7.19
N ASN A 303 11.94 -19.58 8.16
CA ASN A 303 12.59 -20.87 8.30
C ASN A 303 11.64 -22.07 8.33
N ARG A 304 10.32 -21.82 8.29
CA ARG A 304 9.24 -22.83 8.30
C ARG A 304 9.18 -23.69 9.56
N ASN A 305 9.89 -23.31 10.62
CA ASN A 305 9.79 -23.97 11.92
C ASN A 305 8.47 -23.60 12.62
N ASP A 306 8.13 -24.35 13.66
CA ASP A 306 7.00 -24.01 14.53
C ASP A 306 7.38 -22.83 15.43
N LEU A 307 6.60 -21.76 15.36
CA LEU A 307 6.71 -20.55 16.17
C LEU A 307 5.52 -20.47 17.11
N ALA A 308 5.76 -20.46 18.41
CA ALA A 308 4.71 -20.29 19.40
C ALA A 308 4.23 -18.82 19.39
N VAL A 309 2.93 -18.63 19.48
CA VAL A 309 2.31 -17.29 19.59
C VAL A 309 1.32 -17.26 20.74
N VAL A 310 1.26 -16.11 21.40
CA VAL A 310 0.34 -15.84 22.51
C VAL A 310 -0.35 -14.53 22.18
N TYR A 311 -1.67 -14.57 22.07
CA TYR A 311 -2.50 -13.41 21.80
C TYR A 311 -3.34 -13.08 23.04
N ASP A 312 -3.36 -11.81 23.39
CA ASP A 312 -4.28 -11.25 24.37
C ASP A 312 -5.51 -10.60 23.72
N HIS A 313 -6.28 -9.88 24.49
CA HIS A 313 -7.47 -9.16 24.03
C HIS A 313 -7.13 -8.12 22.95
N ASP A 314 -6.06 -7.34 23.15
CA ASP A 314 -5.63 -6.28 22.23
C ASP A 314 -5.17 -6.87 20.90
N ASP A 315 -4.39 -7.95 20.96
CA ASP A 315 -3.90 -8.67 19.77
C ASP A 315 -5.07 -9.20 18.92
N VAL A 316 -6.09 -9.78 19.55
CA VAL A 316 -7.28 -10.28 18.83
C VAL A 316 -8.10 -9.14 18.25
N ALA A 317 -8.22 -8.02 18.94
CA ALA A 317 -8.91 -6.84 18.42
C ALA A 317 -8.21 -6.29 17.16
N TRP A 318 -6.89 -6.22 17.19
CA TRP A 318 -6.07 -5.83 16.03
C TRP A 318 -6.16 -6.85 14.90
N LEU A 319 -6.09 -8.15 15.19
CA LEU A 319 -6.26 -9.20 14.20
C LEU A 319 -7.58 -9.08 13.43
N LEU A 320 -8.67 -8.80 14.15
CA LEU A 320 -9.98 -8.61 13.51
C LEU A 320 -10.07 -7.32 12.71
N PHE A 321 -9.39 -6.26 13.14
CA PHE A 321 -9.25 -5.02 12.38
C PHE A 321 -8.50 -5.27 11.08
N GLU A 322 -7.34 -5.92 11.15
CA GLU A 322 -6.52 -6.26 9.98
C GLU A 322 -7.22 -7.23 9.02
N ALA A 323 -8.00 -8.17 9.53
CA ALA A 323 -8.77 -9.09 8.70
C ALA A 323 -9.76 -8.39 7.75
N MET A 324 -10.19 -7.17 8.08
CA MET A 324 -11.06 -6.38 7.20
C MET A 324 -10.33 -5.77 5.99
N TYR A 325 -9.00 -5.85 5.92
CA TYR A 325 -8.26 -5.55 4.69
C TYR A 325 -8.64 -6.52 3.55
N GLN A 326 -8.91 -7.78 3.90
CA GLN A 326 -9.03 -8.87 2.95
C GLN A 326 -10.51 -9.18 2.67
N TRP A 327 -10.98 -8.82 1.48
CA TRP A 327 -12.39 -8.97 1.09
C TRP A 327 -12.88 -10.42 1.10
N ASP A 328 -12.02 -11.40 0.85
CA ASP A 328 -12.34 -12.84 0.82
C ASP A 328 -12.45 -13.45 2.22
N VAL A 329 -11.84 -12.82 3.23
CA VAL A 329 -11.88 -13.25 4.63
C VAL A 329 -13.11 -12.69 5.38
N ILE A 330 -13.54 -11.47 5.05
CA ILE A 330 -14.63 -10.75 5.72
C ILE A 330 -15.88 -11.62 5.94
N PRO A 331 -16.36 -12.41 4.95
CA PRO A 331 -17.58 -13.21 5.11
C PRO A 331 -17.47 -14.34 6.15
N ASP A 332 -16.26 -14.80 6.46
CA ASP A 332 -16.02 -15.91 7.39
C ASP A 332 -15.81 -15.43 8.84
N LEU A 333 -15.52 -14.13 9.04
CA LEU A 333 -15.28 -13.54 10.37
C LEU A 333 -16.40 -13.81 11.40
N PRO A 334 -17.70 -13.70 11.07
CA PRO A 334 -18.76 -13.98 12.04
C PRO A 334 -18.69 -15.39 12.61
N GLY A 335 -18.40 -16.38 11.78
CA GLY A 335 -18.24 -17.79 12.17
C GLY A 335 -17.03 -17.99 13.08
N SER A 336 -15.90 -17.41 12.71
CA SER A 336 -14.65 -17.51 13.47
C SER A 336 -14.74 -16.84 14.83
N VAL A 337 -15.37 -15.66 14.91
CA VAL A 337 -15.61 -14.95 16.18
C VAL A 337 -16.59 -15.72 17.07
N ALA A 338 -17.65 -16.31 16.50
CA ALA A 338 -18.56 -17.16 17.25
C ALA A 338 -17.86 -18.40 17.83
N ALA A 339 -17.00 -19.06 17.04
CA ALA A 339 -16.19 -20.18 17.49
C ALA A 339 -15.26 -19.78 18.65
N LEU A 340 -14.59 -18.61 18.52
CA LEU A 340 -13.69 -18.08 19.55
C LEU A 340 -14.46 -17.76 20.85
N ALA A 341 -15.65 -17.17 20.77
CA ALA A 341 -16.52 -16.93 21.93
C ALA A 341 -16.87 -18.23 22.68
N GLU A 342 -17.03 -19.34 21.96
CA GLU A 342 -17.26 -20.67 22.52
C GLU A 342 -15.98 -21.38 23.00
N GLY A 343 -14.80 -20.80 22.83
CA GLY A 343 -13.52 -21.37 23.21
C GLY A 343 -12.96 -22.35 22.20
N ARG A 344 -13.36 -22.23 20.95
CA ARG A 344 -12.84 -23.01 19.82
C ARG A 344 -12.07 -22.11 18.89
N LEU A 345 -11.01 -22.63 18.32
CA LEU A 345 -10.22 -21.96 17.29
C LEU A 345 -10.44 -22.72 15.98
N ASP A 346 -11.20 -22.14 15.07
CA ASP A 346 -11.46 -22.73 13.76
C ASP A 346 -10.29 -22.56 12.77
N SER A 347 -10.41 -23.10 11.55
CA SER A 347 -9.34 -23.06 10.55
C SER A 347 -9.14 -21.64 9.98
N ALA A 348 -10.20 -20.86 9.83
CA ALA A 348 -10.13 -19.51 9.31
C ALA A 348 -9.39 -18.59 10.29
N MET A 349 -9.72 -18.63 11.59
CA MET A 349 -9.02 -17.87 12.61
C MET A 349 -7.54 -18.28 12.72
N ARG A 350 -7.23 -19.57 12.58
CA ARG A 350 -5.83 -20.03 12.56
C ARG A 350 -5.05 -19.48 11.38
N GLN A 351 -5.69 -19.43 10.20
CA GLN A 351 -5.08 -18.86 9.01
C GLN A 351 -4.87 -17.36 9.19
N LEU A 352 -5.85 -16.63 9.70
CA LEU A 352 -5.70 -15.20 9.99
C LEU A 352 -4.52 -14.90 10.93
N ILE A 353 -4.34 -15.70 11.97
CA ILE A 353 -3.19 -15.56 12.87
C ILE A 353 -1.88 -15.88 12.14
N GLN A 354 -1.86 -16.88 11.27
CA GLN A 354 -0.68 -17.17 10.43
C GLN A 354 -0.34 -15.98 9.55
N ASP A 355 -1.32 -15.44 8.83
CA ASP A 355 -1.15 -14.32 7.91
C ASP A 355 -0.72 -13.03 8.65
N SER A 356 -1.30 -12.77 9.82
CA SER A 356 -0.89 -11.63 10.68
C SER A 356 0.56 -11.76 11.16
N VAL A 357 1.01 -12.96 11.51
CA VAL A 357 2.42 -13.19 11.88
C VAL A 357 3.34 -13.04 10.68
N GLU A 358 2.94 -13.52 9.50
CA GLU A 358 3.70 -13.30 8.26
C GLU A 358 3.84 -11.82 7.96
N ALA A 359 2.75 -11.05 8.03
CA ALA A 359 2.76 -9.60 7.84
C ALA A 359 3.60 -8.85 8.90
N LEU A 360 3.55 -9.27 10.18
CA LEU A 360 4.32 -8.67 11.27
C LEU A 360 5.84 -8.86 11.09
N LEU A 361 6.25 -9.97 10.48
CA LEU A 361 7.65 -10.34 10.25
C LEU A 361 8.12 -10.06 8.82
N ASP A 362 7.24 -9.49 7.97
CA ASP A 362 7.56 -9.10 6.60
C ASP A 362 8.62 -7.98 6.58
N ASP A 363 9.55 -8.06 5.64
CA ASP A 363 10.61 -7.08 5.41
C ASP A 363 10.37 -6.18 4.19
N THR A 364 9.24 -6.35 3.51
CA THR A 364 8.85 -5.49 2.38
C THR A 364 8.36 -4.11 2.82
N ILE A 365 8.06 -3.93 4.13
CA ILE A 365 7.71 -2.65 4.72
C ILE A 365 8.88 -2.12 5.55
N SER A 366 9.40 -0.96 5.14
CA SER A 366 10.44 -0.25 5.87
C SER A 366 9.85 0.57 7.02
N ASP A 367 9.91 0.04 8.24
CA ASP A 367 9.50 0.78 9.46
C ASP A 367 10.15 2.17 9.59
N PRO A 368 11.47 2.36 9.29
CA PRO A 368 12.09 3.68 9.39
C PRO A 368 11.59 4.67 8.33
N VAL A 369 11.26 4.22 7.12
CA VAL A 369 10.65 5.08 6.09
C VAL A 369 9.23 5.43 6.50
N ALA A 370 8.42 4.46 6.94
CA ALA A 370 7.07 4.68 7.43
C ALA A 370 7.06 5.72 8.56
N SER A 371 7.87 5.52 9.60
CA SER A 371 7.97 6.47 10.72
C SER A 371 8.43 7.86 10.27
N SER A 372 9.37 7.95 9.32
CA SER A 372 9.86 9.23 8.82
C SER A 372 8.78 10.02 8.09
N VAL A 373 8.02 9.34 7.22
CA VAL A 373 6.92 9.96 6.45
C VAL A 373 5.77 10.35 7.36
N ASP A 374 5.25 9.41 8.16
CA ASP A 374 4.06 9.67 8.99
C ASP A 374 4.32 10.75 10.02
N CYS A 375 5.47 10.70 10.68
CA CYS A 375 5.82 11.70 11.68
C CYS A 375 6.06 13.08 11.05
N HIS A 376 6.66 13.16 9.85
CA HIS A 376 6.83 14.43 9.15
C HIS A 376 5.47 14.99 8.69
N ASP A 377 4.65 14.18 8.04
CA ASP A 377 3.43 14.63 7.37
C ASP A 377 2.31 14.93 8.38
N GLY A 378 2.11 14.07 9.38
CA GLY A 378 1.14 14.25 10.45
C GLY A 378 1.60 15.20 11.56
N GLY A 379 2.90 15.26 11.80
CA GLY A 379 3.49 15.92 12.97
C GLY A 379 3.29 15.12 14.26
N ALA A 380 3.89 15.59 15.33
CA ALA A 380 3.69 15.00 16.66
C ALA A 380 2.28 15.35 17.18
N VAL A 381 1.52 14.34 17.56
CA VAL A 381 0.19 14.54 18.15
C VAL A 381 0.30 15.04 19.59
N ASP A 382 -0.47 16.07 19.93
CA ASP A 382 -0.53 16.59 21.30
C ASP A 382 -1.24 15.59 22.22
N LEU A 383 -0.72 15.42 23.43
CA LEU A 383 -1.32 14.56 24.47
C LEU A 383 -2.74 14.97 24.86
N ARG A 384 -3.09 16.23 24.65
CA ARG A 384 -4.44 16.72 24.88
C ARG A 384 -5.39 16.18 23.81
N ASP A 385 -5.02 16.30 22.54
CA ASP A 385 -5.81 15.85 21.40
C ASP A 385 -6.02 14.33 21.46
N MET A 386 -4.98 13.58 21.85
CA MET A 386 -5.08 12.15 22.11
C MET A 386 -6.11 11.82 23.20
N ARG A 387 -6.03 12.48 24.34
CA ARG A 387 -6.99 12.26 25.44
C ARG A 387 -8.43 12.61 25.06
N GLU A 388 -8.61 13.72 24.32
CA GLU A 388 -9.92 14.11 23.82
C GLU A 388 -10.47 13.08 22.84
N THR A 389 -9.62 12.50 21.98
CA THR A 389 -10.01 11.44 21.02
C THR A 389 -10.37 10.14 21.75
N LEU A 390 -9.55 9.68 22.70
CA LEU A 390 -9.87 8.49 23.51
C LEU A 390 -11.18 8.65 24.31
N ALA A 391 -11.44 9.86 24.79
CA ALA A 391 -12.70 10.14 25.50
C ALA A 391 -13.94 10.06 24.58
N ARG A 392 -13.78 10.26 23.26
CA ARG A 392 -14.86 10.09 22.26
C ARG A 392 -15.11 8.62 21.94
N TYR A 393 -14.10 7.77 22.02
CA TYR A 393 -14.14 6.35 21.66
C TYR A 393 -13.75 5.45 22.84
N PRO A 394 -14.53 5.45 23.93
CA PRO A 394 -14.16 4.75 25.17
C PRO A 394 -14.07 3.22 25.01
N GLN A 395 -14.76 2.62 24.01
CA GLN A 395 -14.71 1.18 23.76
C GLN A 395 -13.34 0.68 23.30
N VAL A 396 -12.59 1.55 22.61
CA VAL A 396 -11.28 1.22 22.07
C VAL A 396 -10.13 1.96 22.77
N ALA A 397 -10.47 2.74 23.81
CA ALA A 397 -9.50 3.61 24.47
C ALA A 397 -8.35 2.83 25.13
N ASP A 398 -8.63 1.68 25.71
CA ASP A 398 -7.62 0.87 26.38
C ASP A 398 -6.67 0.22 25.37
N ILE A 399 -7.19 -0.26 24.23
CA ILE A 399 -6.40 -0.83 23.12
C ILE A 399 -5.45 0.22 22.54
N LYS A 400 -5.91 1.46 22.34
CA LYS A 400 -5.13 2.54 21.67
C LYS A 400 -4.22 3.34 22.57
N ARG A 401 -4.33 3.21 23.89
CA ARG A 401 -3.59 4.02 24.87
C ARG A 401 -2.09 3.98 24.68
N TYR A 402 -1.55 2.79 24.46
CA TYR A 402 -0.11 2.58 24.43
C TYR A 402 0.50 2.92 23.07
N ASP A 403 -0.22 2.78 21.96
CA ASP A 403 0.21 3.22 20.64
C ASP A 403 0.70 4.67 20.70
N TRP A 404 -0.14 5.55 21.21
CA TRP A 404 0.18 6.97 21.28
C TRP A 404 1.21 7.32 22.36
N GLN A 405 1.15 6.63 23.49
CA GLN A 405 2.12 6.87 24.57
C GLN A 405 3.54 6.60 24.11
N TYR A 406 3.71 5.60 23.27
CA TYR A 406 5.01 5.13 22.79
C TYR A 406 5.28 5.42 21.31
N SER A 407 4.44 6.23 20.66
CA SER A 407 4.59 6.63 19.26
C SER A 407 6.01 7.08 18.92
N PRO A 408 6.60 6.63 17.82
CA PRO A 408 7.90 7.06 17.35
C PRO A 408 7.95 8.56 17.06
N CYS A 409 6.84 9.19 16.67
CA CYS A 409 6.78 10.61 16.32
C CYS A 409 7.18 11.55 17.48
N ARG A 410 7.24 11.05 18.71
CA ARG A 410 7.74 11.82 19.85
C ARG A 410 9.25 12.05 19.86
N TYR A 411 10.01 11.28 19.09
CA TYR A 411 11.48 11.37 19.06
C TYR A 411 12.08 11.21 17.65
N TRP A 412 11.29 10.74 16.69
CA TRP A 412 11.76 10.48 15.32
C TRP A 412 11.89 11.76 14.50
N LEU A 413 11.12 12.79 14.84
CA LEU A 413 10.95 13.98 14.01
C LEU A 413 12.26 14.78 13.87
N SER A 414 12.56 15.12 12.61
CA SER A 414 13.54 16.14 12.22
C SER A 414 12.90 17.36 11.54
N GLY A 415 11.57 17.44 11.55
CA GLY A 415 10.76 18.52 10.96
C GLY A 415 9.31 18.11 10.83
N GLU A 416 8.44 19.05 10.49
CA GLU A 416 7.04 18.84 10.21
C GLU A 416 6.68 19.38 8.83
N ALA A 417 5.73 18.73 8.16
CA ALA A 417 5.19 19.24 6.91
C ALA A 417 4.56 20.63 7.13
N PRO A 418 4.72 21.56 6.18
CA PRO A 418 4.09 22.87 6.27
C PRO A 418 2.55 22.73 6.27
N ALA A 419 1.85 23.68 6.90
CA ALA A 419 0.38 23.65 6.97
C ALA A 419 -0.27 23.55 5.58
N ALA A 420 0.35 24.11 4.55
CA ALA A 420 -0.12 24.02 3.16
C ALA A 420 -0.14 22.58 2.63
N PHE A 421 0.75 21.70 3.09
CA PHE A 421 0.74 20.28 2.74
C PHE A 421 -0.54 19.60 3.27
N ARG A 422 -0.93 19.90 4.50
CA ARG A 422 -2.10 19.33 5.17
C ARG A 422 -3.44 19.98 4.73
N ALA A 423 -3.40 20.97 3.84
CA ALA A 423 -4.61 21.54 3.26
C ALA A 423 -5.24 20.60 2.22
N PRO A 424 -6.56 20.64 2.02
CA PRO A 424 -7.22 19.93 0.92
C PRO A 424 -6.55 20.19 -0.43
N VAL A 425 -6.54 19.20 -1.32
CA VAL A 425 -5.96 19.33 -2.65
C VAL A 425 -7.02 19.82 -3.61
N GLU A 426 -6.86 21.03 -4.13
CA GLU A 426 -7.71 21.58 -5.18
C GLU A 426 -7.14 21.24 -6.56
N SER A 427 -7.87 20.49 -7.38
CA SER A 427 -7.42 20.09 -8.70
C SER A 427 -8.58 19.83 -9.67
N ALA A 428 -8.34 20.12 -10.96
CA ALA A 428 -9.25 19.80 -12.06
C ALA A 428 -8.77 18.57 -12.88
N VAL A 429 -7.72 17.90 -12.44
CA VAL A 429 -7.26 16.65 -13.07
C VAL A 429 -8.38 15.61 -12.92
N PRO A 430 -8.78 14.91 -14.00
CA PRO A 430 -9.72 13.82 -13.89
C PRO A 430 -9.24 12.77 -12.88
N ALA A 431 -10.03 12.51 -11.85
CA ALA A 431 -9.69 11.59 -10.78
C ALA A 431 -10.80 10.56 -10.52
N LEU A 432 -10.43 9.30 -10.43
CA LEU A 432 -11.29 8.20 -10.04
C LEU A 432 -10.87 7.74 -8.64
N LEU A 433 -11.79 7.80 -7.69
CA LEU A 433 -11.56 7.41 -6.30
C LEU A 433 -12.33 6.11 -6.03
N LEU A 434 -11.61 5.07 -5.66
CA LEU A 434 -12.16 3.75 -5.32
C LEU A 434 -12.05 3.57 -3.80
N ALA A 435 -13.12 3.13 -3.16
CA ALA A 435 -13.12 2.87 -1.73
C ALA A 435 -13.86 1.58 -1.41
N GLY A 436 -13.30 0.75 -0.54
CA GLY A 436 -13.97 -0.43 0.00
C GLY A 436 -14.85 -0.06 1.20
N GLU A 437 -16.07 -0.57 1.25
CA GLU A 437 -17.00 -0.28 2.36
C GLU A 437 -16.44 -0.75 3.70
N PHE A 438 -15.73 -1.87 3.70
CA PHE A 438 -15.10 -2.47 4.88
C PHE A 438 -13.66 -2.02 5.12
N ASP A 439 -13.10 -1.14 4.27
CA ASP A 439 -11.73 -0.68 4.44
C ASP A 439 -11.53 -0.10 5.86
N PRO A 440 -10.68 -0.74 6.68
CA PRO A 440 -10.52 -0.34 8.08
C PRO A 440 -9.57 0.86 8.24
N VAL A 441 -8.70 1.15 7.25
CA VAL A 441 -7.63 2.15 7.39
C VAL A 441 -7.82 3.39 6.52
N THR A 442 -8.42 3.23 5.31
CA THR A 442 -8.71 4.34 4.40
C THR A 442 -10.17 4.26 3.95
N PRO A 443 -11.09 4.53 4.87
CA PRO A 443 -12.52 4.29 4.67
C PRO A 443 -13.14 5.21 3.61
N PRO A 444 -14.35 4.88 3.09
CA PRO A 444 -15.04 5.68 2.08
C PRO A 444 -15.17 7.16 2.42
N GLU A 445 -15.29 7.48 3.69
CA GLU A 445 -15.37 8.86 4.19
C GLU A 445 -14.14 9.68 3.83
N TRP A 446 -12.96 9.04 3.69
CA TRP A 446 -11.75 9.72 3.25
C TRP A 446 -11.72 9.92 1.74
N ALA A 447 -12.29 9.01 0.96
CA ALA A 447 -12.47 9.20 -0.48
C ALA A 447 -13.42 10.37 -0.76
N GLU A 448 -14.54 10.44 -0.03
CA GLU A 448 -15.49 11.55 -0.11
C GLU A 448 -14.82 12.87 0.26
N MET A 449 -14.07 12.91 1.38
CA MET A 449 -13.32 14.09 1.81
C MET A 449 -12.31 14.57 0.75
N ALA A 450 -11.58 13.65 0.11
CA ALA A 450 -10.66 14.01 -0.96
C ALA A 450 -11.39 14.58 -2.18
N ALA A 451 -12.55 14.03 -2.52
CA ALA A 451 -13.33 14.44 -3.69
C ALA A 451 -13.97 15.82 -3.53
N GLU A 452 -14.24 16.32 -2.33
CA GLU A 452 -14.87 17.62 -2.08
C GLU A 452 -14.18 18.78 -2.82
N THR A 453 -12.85 18.69 -3.02
CA THR A 453 -12.05 19.75 -3.65
C THR A 453 -11.47 19.35 -5.02
N LEU A 454 -11.78 18.14 -5.51
CA LEU A 454 -11.40 17.66 -6.83
C LEU A 454 -12.57 17.90 -7.81
N SER A 455 -12.51 18.99 -8.59
CA SER A 455 -13.64 19.41 -9.46
C SER A 455 -14.01 18.38 -10.55
N SER A 456 -13.15 17.41 -10.81
CA SER A 456 -13.36 16.26 -11.72
C SER A 456 -13.09 14.93 -11.02
N GLY A 457 -13.40 14.87 -9.73
CA GLY A 457 -13.28 13.68 -8.89
C GLY A 457 -14.58 12.88 -8.86
N HIS A 458 -14.48 11.56 -9.03
CA HIS A 458 -15.61 10.63 -9.00
C HIS A 458 -15.34 9.51 -8.02
N VAL A 459 -16.19 9.37 -6.98
CA VAL A 459 -16.07 8.36 -5.93
C VAL A 459 -16.95 7.17 -6.24
N PHE A 460 -16.39 5.97 -6.10
CA PHE A 460 -17.10 4.70 -6.16
C PHE A 460 -16.80 3.87 -4.93
N VAL A 461 -17.83 3.59 -4.13
CA VAL A 461 -17.73 2.72 -2.98
C VAL A 461 -18.13 1.31 -3.39
N PHE A 462 -17.29 0.34 -3.07
CA PHE A 462 -17.50 -1.07 -3.37
C PHE A 462 -17.99 -1.79 -2.11
N PRO A 463 -19.25 -2.30 -2.13
CA PRO A 463 -19.80 -2.99 -0.97
C PRO A 463 -19.04 -4.31 -0.69
N ALA A 464 -18.93 -4.67 0.57
CA ALA A 464 -18.26 -5.87 1.05
C ALA A 464 -16.77 -6.03 0.64
N ILE A 465 -16.12 -4.95 0.20
CA ILE A 465 -14.70 -4.93 -0.14
C ILE A 465 -13.92 -4.22 0.97
N GLY A 466 -12.72 -4.72 1.28
CA GLY A 466 -11.75 -4.14 2.20
C GLY A 466 -10.82 -3.15 1.53
N HIS A 467 -9.53 -3.22 1.86
CA HIS A 467 -8.49 -2.31 1.38
C HIS A 467 -7.93 -2.75 0.02
N GLY A 468 -7.69 -1.79 -0.90
CA GLY A 468 -7.18 -2.10 -2.24
C GLY A 468 -8.28 -2.68 -3.16
N VAL A 469 -9.10 -1.79 -3.73
CA VAL A 469 -10.34 -2.17 -4.42
C VAL A 469 -10.07 -2.81 -5.77
N LEU A 470 -9.08 -2.31 -6.52
CA LEU A 470 -8.81 -2.78 -7.88
C LEU A 470 -8.52 -4.28 -7.93
N ASP A 471 -7.73 -4.77 -6.99
CA ASP A 471 -7.31 -6.18 -6.94
C ASP A 471 -8.38 -7.09 -6.33
N SER A 472 -9.38 -6.50 -5.70
CA SER A 472 -10.43 -7.23 -4.98
C SER A 472 -11.63 -7.59 -5.88
N HIS A 473 -11.83 -6.88 -7.00
CA HIS A 473 -13.04 -7.11 -7.80
C HIS A 473 -12.90 -6.74 -9.28
N VAL A 474 -13.24 -7.67 -10.18
CA VAL A 474 -13.18 -7.48 -11.65
C VAL A 474 -13.97 -6.26 -12.15
N CYS A 475 -14.99 -5.84 -11.41
CA CYS A 475 -15.77 -4.65 -11.70
C CYS A 475 -14.93 -3.35 -11.54
N ALA A 476 -14.05 -3.30 -10.52
CA ALA A 476 -13.16 -2.19 -10.31
C ALA A 476 -12.14 -2.08 -11.45
N ALA A 477 -11.56 -3.21 -11.87
CA ALA A 477 -10.65 -3.26 -13.01
C ALA A 477 -11.31 -2.74 -14.30
N ALA A 478 -12.57 -3.14 -14.57
CA ALA A 478 -13.31 -2.66 -15.72
C ALA A 478 -13.60 -1.15 -15.67
N LEU A 479 -13.92 -0.62 -14.48
CA LEU A 479 -14.15 0.82 -14.26
C LEU A 479 -12.86 1.62 -14.49
N VAL A 480 -11.75 1.20 -13.89
CA VAL A 480 -10.44 1.86 -14.04
C VAL A 480 -9.99 1.85 -15.50
N ARG A 481 -10.09 0.71 -16.18
CA ARG A 481 -9.74 0.59 -17.59
C ARG A 481 -10.55 1.54 -18.47
N THR A 482 -11.87 1.61 -18.27
CA THR A 482 -12.74 2.51 -19.02
C THR A 482 -12.38 3.98 -18.74
N PHE A 483 -12.18 4.33 -17.49
CA PHE A 483 -11.77 5.68 -17.08
C PHE A 483 -10.42 6.06 -17.67
N LEU A 484 -9.41 5.21 -17.59
CA LEU A 484 -8.09 5.48 -18.17
C LEU A 484 -8.11 5.55 -19.69
N ALA A 485 -8.99 4.83 -20.37
CA ALA A 485 -9.15 4.95 -21.82
C ALA A 485 -9.72 6.33 -22.18
N GLN A 486 -10.73 6.78 -21.46
CA GLN A 486 -11.41 8.06 -21.70
C GLN A 486 -11.69 8.78 -20.37
N PRO A 487 -10.74 9.55 -19.82
CA PRO A 487 -10.95 10.31 -18.59
C PRO A 487 -12.07 11.34 -18.73
N GLY A 488 -13.02 11.28 -17.83
CA GLY A 488 -14.19 12.14 -17.84
C GLY A 488 -15.17 11.69 -16.76
N ASP A 489 -16.45 11.85 -16.97
CA ASP A 489 -17.50 11.34 -16.07
C ASP A 489 -17.69 9.83 -16.29
N PRO A 490 -17.12 8.97 -15.44
CA PRO A 490 -17.20 7.53 -15.60
C PRO A 490 -18.60 7.05 -15.25
N SER A 491 -19.28 6.41 -16.19
CA SER A 491 -20.53 5.73 -15.89
C SER A 491 -20.28 4.50 -15.03
N PRO A 492 -21.05 4.30 -13.94
CA PRO A 492 -20.94 3.10 -13.13
C PRO A 492 -21.07 1.86 -14.00
N PRO A 493 -20.14 0.89 -13.91
CA PRO A 493 -20.28 -0.34 -14.68
C PRO A 493 -21.51 -1.14 -14.18
N ALA A 494 -22.19 -1.83 -15.11
CA ALA A 494 -23.41 -2.58 -14.79
C ALA A 494 -23.23 -3.65 -13.70
N CYS A 495 -22.00 -4.08 -13.44
CA CYS A 495 -21.66 -5.00 -12.35
C CYS A 495 -21.77 -4.32 -10.97
N LEU A 496 -21.51 -3.03 -10.86
CA LEU A 496 -21.57 -2.31 -9.57
C LEU A 496 -23.02 -2.22 -9.03
N SER A 497 -24.00 -2.17 -9.91
CA SER A 497 -25.42 -2.18 -9.51
C SER A 497 -25.94 -3.55 -9.09
N ARG A 498 -25.11 -4.58 -9.16
CA ARG A 498 -25.44 -5.98 -8.80
C ARG A 498 -24.70 -6.46 -7.55
N LEU A 499 -23.80 -5.64 -7.03
CA LEU A 499 -23.17 -5.82 -5.74
C LEU A 499 -24.06 -5.27 -4.63
#